data_2340657a79771b3361c2f61263786d2e
#
_entry.id   2340657a79771b3361c2f61263786d2e
#
_cell.length_a   1.000
_cell.length_b   1.000
_cell.length_c   1.000
_cell.angle_alpha   90.00
_cell.angle_beta   90.00
_cell.angle_gamma   90.00
#
_symmetry.space_group_name_H-M   'P 1'
#
loop_
_entity.id
_entity.type
_entity.pdbx_description
1 polymer ?
#
loop_
_entity_poly.entity_id
_entity_poly.type
_entity_poly.pdbx_seq_one_letter_code
_entity_poly.pdbx_strand_id
1 'polypeptide(L)'
;MANFNDLNVIPDRGLSTDQSARVHMANYGDGYEQRVAAGINNLPEEWSLTWNNRSNADANKVIKFLEDEAGVTAFDWYPPDTEISSTATGASDNKLIDSAQTFTKRYLNTTVTDSTSPTPQTATVTSVDSATQLTLSANIISNGEAYTINPYKKYKCSTWNVTTPVLGYKNISATFIRVFEP
;
A
#
# COMPACT_ATOMS: atom_id res chain seq x y z
N MET A 1 12.92 9.09 -3.69
CA MET A 1 12.22 8.02 -4.42
C MET A 1 10.92 8.62 -4.94
N ALA A 2 10.51 8.24 -6.13
CA ALA A 2 9.30 8.79 -6.71
C ALA A 2 8.07 8.20 -5.98
N ASN A 3 7.06 9.04 -5.78
CA ASN A 3 5.81 8.66 -5.11
C ASN A 3 4.65 8.93 -6.08
N PHE A 4 3.95 7.89 -6.47
CA PHE A 4 2.85 8.01 -7.42
C PHE A 4 1.67 8.83 -6.86
N ASN A 5 1.41 8.76 -5.56
CA ASN A 5 0.31 9.49 -4.94
C ASN A 5 0.50 11.03 -5.01
N ASP A 6 1.75 11.52 -5.17
CA ASP A 6 2.05 12.95 -5.30
C ASP A 6 1.53 13.56 -6.62
N LEU A 7 1.22 12.72 -7.62
CA LEU A 7 0.58 13.19 -8.86
C LEU A 7 -0.81 13.76 -8.64
N ASN A 8 -1.45 13.40 -7.53
CA ASN A 8 -2.83 13.74 -7.20
C ASN A 8 -3.84 13.38 -8.31
N VAL A 9 -3.58 12.27 -9.01
CA VAL A 9 -4.45 11.68 -10.03
C VAL A 9 -4.93 10.32 -9.56
N ILE A 10 -6.04 10.32 -8.82
CA ILE A 10 -6.59 9.12 -8.21
C ILE A 10 -7.14 8.19 -9.31
N PRO A 11 -6.86 6.89 -9.30
CA PRO A 11 -7.48 5.93 -10.21
C PRO A 11 -9.00 5.85 -9.99
N ASP A 12 -9.70 5.33 -10.98
CA ASP A 12 -11.15 5.15 -10.90
C ASP A 12 -11.55 4.14 -9.83
N ARG A 13 -12.79 4.22 -9.38
CA ARG A 13 -13.36 3.22 -8.46
C ARG A 13 -13.44 1.84 -9.14
N GLY A 14 -13.41 0.79 -8.33
CA GLY A 14 -13.42 -0.58 -8.83
C GLY A 14 -12.03 -1.15 -9.05
N LEU A 15 -11.05 -0.69 -8.27
CA LEU A 15 -9.72 -1.27 -8.23
C LEU A 15 -9.81 -2.77 -7.90
N SER A 16 -9.08 -3.58 -8.62
CA SER A 16 -8.92 -4.99 -8.28
C SER A 16 -7.48 -5.29 -7.85
N THR A 17 -7.35 -6.16 -6.85
CA THR A 17 -6.06 -6.65 -6.41
C THR A 17 -6.08 -8.18 -6.44
N ASP A 18 -5.06 -8.75 -7.06
CA ASP A 18 -4.82 -10.17 -7.04
C ASP A 18 -3.69 -10.48 -6.04
N GLN A 19 -4.00 -11.34 -5.09
CA GLN A 19 -3.04 -11.82 -4.11
C GLN A 19 -2.97 -13.34 -4.18
N SER A 20 -1.79 -13.88 -4.45
CA SER A 20 -1.56 -15.32 -4.47
C SER A 20 -0.45 -15.70 -3.51
N ALA A 21 -0.76 -16.60 -2.56
CA ALA A 21 0.26 -17.08 -1.63
C ALA A 21 1.20 -18.05 -2.35
N ARG A 22 2.51 -17.79 -2.31
CA ARG A 22 3.53 -18.71 -2.77
C ARG A 22 3.87 -19.70 -1.66
N VAL A 23 3.58 -20.98 -1.89
CA VAL A 23 3.72 -22.04 -0.90
C VAL A 23 4.46 -23.21 -1.52
N HIS A 24 5.45 -23.75 -0.82
CA HIS A 24 6.01 -25.06 -1.11
C HIS A 24 5.11 -26.12 -0.49
N MET A 25 4.67 -27.09 -1.31
CA MET A 25 3.86 -28.21 -0.85
C MET A 25 4.59 -29.52 -1.06
N ALA A 26 4.62 -30.36 -0.04
CA ALA A 26 5.03 -31.76 -0.12
C ALA A 26 3.81 -32.64 0.16
N ASN A 27 3.44 -33.46 -0.81
CA ASN A 27 2.32 -34.40 -0.67
C ASN A 27 2.88 -35.76 -0.22
N TYR A 28 2.29 -36.30 0.82
CA TYR A 28 2.55 -37.64 1.34
C TYR A 28 1.36 -38.54 0.99
N GLY A 29 1.58 -39.86 1.06
CA GLY A 29 0.50 -40.85 0.91
C GLY A 29 -0.67 -40.55 1.89
N ASP A 30 -1.85 -41.10 1.62
CA ASP A 30 -3.05 -40.98 2.47
C ASP A 30 -3.62 -39.57 2.66
N GLY A 31 -3.32 -38.63 1.74
CA GLY A 31 -3.88 -37.29 1.75
C GLY A 31 -3.20 -36.32 2.72
N TYR A 32 -2.10 -36.69 3.35
CA TYR A 32 -1.30 -35.76 4.15
C TYR A 32 -0.48 -34.84 3.26
N GLU A 33 -0.51 -33.54 3.54
CA GLU A 33 0.36 -32.56 2.90
C GLU A 33 1.04 -31.64 3.92
N GLN A 34 2.27 -31.31 3.65
CA GLN A 34 2.99 -30.27 4.38
C GLN A 34 3.10 -29.01 3.54
N ARG A 35 2.79 -27.87 4.12
CA ARG A 35 2.84 -26.56 3.48
C ARG A 35 3.81 -25.65 4.21
N VAL A 36 4.70 -25.01 3.45
CA VAL A 36 5.67 -24.04 3.97
C VAL A 36 5.66 -22.81 3.07
N ALA A 37 5.67 -21.63 3.67
CA ALA A 37 5.75 -20.38 2.91
C ALA A 37 7.00 -20.33 2.04
N ALA A 38 6.86 -19.95 0.76
CA ALA A 38 7.99 -19.83 -0.16
C ALA A 38 8.70 -18.48 0.08
N GLY A 39 9.61 -18.46 1.05
CA GLY A 39 10.34 -17.26 1.46
C GLY A 39 9.54 -16.34 2.39
N ILE A 40 10.17 -15.23 2.80
CA ILE A 40 9.57 -14.24 3.72
C ILE A 40 8.52 -13.36 3.02
N ASN A 41 8.65 -13.17 1.71
CA ASN A 41 7.76 -12.35 0.87
C ASN A 41 6.84 -13.25 0.02
N ASN A 42 6.11 -14.13 0.67
CA ASN A 42 5.29 -15.14 0.01
C ASN A 42 3.91 -14.65 -0.48
N LEU A 43 3.55 -13.39 -0.23
CA LEU A 43 2.29 -12.76 -0.66
C LEU A 43 2.57 -11.64 -1.67
N PRO A 44 2.84 -11.96 -2.95
CA PRO A 44 2.88 -10.96 -3.99
C PRO A 44 1.50 -10.32 -4.14
N GLU A 45 1.50 -9.06 -4.51
CA GLU A 45 0.31 -8.23 -4.67
C GLU A 45 0.38 -7.53 -6.02
N GLU A 46 -0.69 -7.64 -6.79
CA GLU A 46 -0.82 -7.02 -8.09
C GLU A 46 -2.12 -6.23 -8.15
N TRP A 47 -2.05 -4.99 -8.62
CA TRP A 47 -3.18 -4.08 -8.72
C TRP A 47 -3.45 -3.71 -10.17
N SER A 48 -4.69 -3.93 -10.60
CA SER A 48 -5.19 -3.43 -11.87
C SER A 48 -5.86 -2.08 -11.67
N LEU A 49 -5.29 -1.05 -12.31
CA LEU A 49 -5.71 0.34 -12.17
C LEU A 49 -6.22 0.87 -13.49
N THR A 50 -7.25 1.72 -13.42
CA THR A 50 -7.80 2.42 -14.58
C THR A 50 -8.04 3.90 -14.27
N TRP A 51 -7.85 4.71 -15.29
CA TRP A 51 -8.15 6.15 -15.29
C TRP A 51 -8.92 6.43 -16.57
N ASN A 52 -10.25 6.53 -16.48
CA ASN A 52 -11.09 6.78 -17.64
C ASN A 52 -11.43 8.27 -17.76
N ASN A 53 -11.52 8.76 -19.00
CA ASN A 53 -11.89 10.12 -19.31
C ASN A 53 -11.09 11.20 -18.56
N ARG A 54 -9.78 11.00 -18.43
CA ARG A 54 -8.89 11.99 -17.84
C ARG A 54 -8.54 13.07 -18.85
N SER A 55 -8.48 14.31 -18.37
CA SER A 55 -7.97 15.42 -19.18
C SER A 55 -6.55 15.09 -19.72
N ASN A 56 -6.17 15.65 -20.86
CA ASN A 56 -4.80 15.48 -21.36
C ASN A 56 -3.75 15.90 -20.33
N ALA A 57 -4.03 16.92 -19.51
CA ALA A 57 -3.09 17.39 -18.50
C ALA A 57 -2.86 16.32 -17.41
N ASP A 58 -3.91 15.73 -16.87
CA ASP A 58 -3.80 14.72 -15.82
C ASP A 58 -3.30 13.37 -16.38
N ALA A 59 -3.80 12.99 -17.55
CA ALA A 59 -3.32 11.78 -18.22
C ALA A 59 -1.83 11.84 -18.53
N ASN A 60 -1.33 12.99 -18.99
CA ASN A 60 0.09 13.15 -19.29
C ASN A 60 0.98 13.12 -18.03
N LYS A 61 0.47 13.52 -16.85
CA LYS A 61 1.21 13.33 -15.58
C LYS A 61 1.44 11.84 -15.30
N VAL A 62 0.37 11.03 -15.43
CA VAL A 62 0.46 9.59 -15.21
C VAL A 62 1.38 8.93 -16.24
N ILE A 63 1.19 9.24 -17.53
CA ILE A 63 2.00 8.67 -18.61
C ILE A 63 3.47 9.01 -18.41
N LYS A 64 3.78 10.30 -18.18
CA LYS A 64 5.15 10.74 -17.94
C LYS A 64 5.80 10.01 -16.76
N PHE A 65 5.07 9.85 -15.65
CA PHE A 65 5.57 9.13 -14.49
C PHE A 65 5.92 7.66 -14.85
N LEU A 66 5.01 6.97 -15.55
CA LEU A 66 5.23 5.57 -15.94
C LEU A 66 6.39 5.42 -16.95
N GLU A 67 6.55 6.39 -17.83
CA GLU A 67 7.67 6.44 -18.78
C GLU A 67 9.02 6.74 -18.09
N ASP A 68 9.03 7.66 -17.14
CA ASP A 68 10.24 8.00 -16.36
C ASP A 68 10.72 6.80 -15.52
N GLU A 69 9.81 6.03 -14.90
CA GLU A 69 10.14 4.83 -14.12
C GLU A 69 10.42 3.60 -15.01
N ALA A 70 9.92 3.60 -16.25
CA ALA A 70 10.20 2.63 -17.33
C ALA A 70 10.06 1.14 -16.92
N GLY A 71 9.31 0.83 -15.88
CA GLY A 71 9.15 -0.52 -15.33
C GLY A 71 10.39 -1.10 -14.65
N VAL A 72 11.46 -0.33 -14.53
CA VAL A 72 12.73 -0.71 -13.93
C VAL A 72 12.83 -0.20 -12.50
N THR A 73 12.52 1.08 -12.30
CA THR A 73 12.59 1.72 -10.98
C THR A 73 11.32 1.44 -10.20
N ALA A 74 11.46 1.08 -8.93
CA ALA A 74 10.33 0.98 -8.02
C ALA A 74 9.93 2.35 -7.50
N PHE A 75 8.63 2.55 -7.30
CA PHE A 75 8.06 3.77 -6.75
C PHE A 75 7.16 3.46 -5.56
N ASP A 76 6.98 4.44 -4.69
CA ASP A 76 6.08 4.33 -3.57
C ASP A 76 4.63 4.62 -4.02
N TRP A 77 3.72 3.76 -3.61
CA TRP A 77 2.29 3.92 -3.84
C TRP A 77 1.47 3.19 -2.76
N TYR A 78 0.28 3.72 -2.48
CA TYR A 78 -0.74 3.02 -1.70
C TYR A 78 -2.10 3.16 -2.39
N PRO A 79 -2.96 2.12 -2.29
CA PRO A 79 -4.31 2.17 -2.83
C PRO A 79 -5.12 3.27 -2.15
N PRO A 80 -5.99 4.00 -2.89
CA PRO A 80 -6.99 4.87 -2.28
C PRO A 80 -7.80 4.16 -1.19
N ASP A 81 -8.24 4.90 -0.19
CA ASP A 81 -9.02 4.41 0.96
C ASP A 81 -8.28 3.43 1.89
N THR A 82 -6.96 3.34 1.80
CA THR A 82 -6.14 2.52 2.73
C THR A 82 -5.37 3.38 3.74
N GLU A 83 -5.33 4.68 3.53
CA GLU A 83 -4.80 5.62 4.51
C GLU A 83 -5.71 5.64 5.75
N ILE A 84 -5.11 5.64 6.92
CA ILE A 84 -5.83 5.83 8.19
C ILE A 84 -5.49 7.20 8.72
N SER A 85 -6.51 8.00 9.05
CA SER A 85 -6.42 9.20 9.85
C SER A 85 -7.41 9.07 11.00
N SER A 86 -6.94 8.94 12.23
CA SER A 86 -7.76 8.61 13.38
C SER A 86 -7.13 9.14 14.68
N THR A 87 -7.81 8.87 15.80
CA THR A 87 -7.36 9.22 17.14
C THR A 87 -7.17 7.96 17.96
N ALA A 88 -6.04 7.82 18.61
CA ALA A 88 -5.76 6.68 19.48
C ALA A 88 -6.73 6.62 20.66
N THR A 89 -7.38 5.48 20.86
CA THR A 89 -8.30 5.26 22.01
C THR A 89 -7.58 4.69 23.23
N GLY A 90 -6.31 4.37 23.10
CA GLY A 90 -5.43 3.92 24.15
C GLY A 90 -3.99 3.85 23.66
N ALA A 91 -3.04 3.86 24.60
CA ALA A 91 -1.64 3.67 24.32
C ALA A 91 -0.94 3.01 25.52
N SER A 92 0.14 2.32 25.23
CA SER A 92 1.13 1.87 26.20
C SER A 92 2.50 1.90 25.52
N ASP A 93 3.57 1.56 26.20
CA ASP A 93 4.92 1.64 25.64
C ASP A 93 5.00 0.97 24.27
N ASN A 94 5.32 1.77 23.25
CA ASN A 94 5.41 1.36 21.84
C ASN A 94 4.11 0.75 21.26
N LYS A 95 2.95 1.04 21.86
CA LYS A 95 1.67 0.52 21.36
C LYS A 95 0.76 1.64 20.92
N LEU A 96 0.16 1.47 19.75
CA LEU A 96 -0.97 2.24 19.27
C LEU A 96 -2.23 1.37 19.41
N ILE A 97 -3.21 1.85 20.16
CA ILE A 97 -4.49 1.20 20.35
C ILE A 97 -5.60 2.09 19.79
N ASP A 98 -6.40 1.56 18.87
CA ASP A 98 -7.56 2.25 18.33
C ASP A 98 -8.72 1.27 18.13
N SER A 99 -9.72 1.39 18.99
CA SER A 99 -10.90 0.52 18.96
C SER A 99 -11.83 0.78 17.78
N ALA A 100 -11.69 1.91 17.08
CA ALA A 100 -12.46 2.26 15.90
C ALA A 100 -11.88 1.65 14.61
N GLN A 101 -10.65 1.13 14.64
CA GLN A 101 -9.96 0.60 13.48
C GLN A 101 -9.99 -0.94 13.43
N THR A 102 -9.72 -1.46 12.23
CA THR A 102 -9.48 -2.89 12.01
C THR A 102 -8.12 -3.05 11.33
N PHE A 103 -7.08 -3.16 12.15
CA PHE A 103 -5.73 -3.37 11.65
C PHE A 103 -5.54 -4.78 11.10
N THR A 104 -4.89 -4.87 9.98
CA THR A 104 -4.54 -6.12 9.31
C THR A 104 -3.03 -6.18 9.07
N LYS A 105 -2.52 -7.34 8.68
CA LYS A 105 -1.11 -7.52 8.33
C LYS A 105 -0.61 -6.60 7.21
N ARG A 106 -1.52 -5.93 6.49
CA ARG A 106 -1.18 -4.92 5.48
C ARG A 106 -0.39 -3.76 6.06
N TYR A 107 -0.65 -3.40 7.32
CA TYR A 107 -0.01 -2.28 8.00
C TYR A 107 1.38 -2.60 8.57
N LEU A 108 1.81 -3.87 8.49
CA LEU A 108 3.17 -4.26 8.90
C LEU A 108 4.21 -3.54 8.03
N ASN A 109 5.23 -2.98 8.68
CA ASN A 109 6.30 -2.18 8.06
C ASN A 109 5.82 -0.86 7.43
N THR A 110 4.65 -0.35 7.80
CA THR A 110 4.18 0.98 7.40
C THR A 110 4.59 2.04 8.43
N THR A 111 4.57 3.30 8.01
CA THR A 111 4.90 4.43 8.87
C THR A 111 3.64 4.98 9.52
N VAL A 112 3.70 5.11 10.84
CA VAL A 112 2.73 5.87 11.65
C VAL A 112 3.33 7.24 11.93
N THR A 113 2.53 8.27 11.74
CA THR A 113 2.91 9.67 12.04
C THR A 113 1.98 10.20 13.13
N ASP A 114 2.55 10.74 14.21
CA ASP A 114 1.82 11.55 15.17
C ASP A 114 1.43 12.87 14.49
N SER A 115 0.12 13.13 14.41
CA SER A 115 -0.44 14.34 13.80
C SER A 115 -0.82 15.39 14.83
N THR A 116 -0.68 15.12 16.12
CA THR A 116 -1.03 16.03 17.22
C THR A 116 0.11 16.99 17.52
N SER A 117 1.35 16.51 17.42
CA SER A 117 2.53 17.31 17.73
C SER A 117 2.83 18.35 16.63
N PRO A 118 3.23 19.60 17.00
CA PRO A 118 3.71 20.59 16.04
C PRO A 118 4.98 20.14 15.29
N THR A 119 5.72 19.19 15.84
CA THR A 119 6.81 18.45 15.19
C THR A 119 6.37 17.00 15.03
N PRO A 120 5.84 16.60 13.84
CA PRO A 120 5.39 15.24 13.63
C PRO A 120 6.50 14.22 13.91
N GLN A 121 6.20 13.26 14.76
CA GLN A 121 7.07 12.12 15.03
C GLN A 121 6.61 10.94 14.18
N THR A 122 7.54 10.10 13.79
CA THR A 122 7.23 8.92 12.98
C THR A 122 7.80 7.65 13.60
N ALA A 123 7.06 6.56 13.52
CA ALA A 123 7.50 5.23 13.89
C ALA A 123 7.01 4.19 12.87
N THR A 124 7.71 3.08 12.79
CA THR A 124 7.32 1.96 11.90
C THR A 124 6.51 0.93 12.69
N VAL A 125 5.48 0.37 12.07
CA VAL A 125 4.72 -0.76 12.62
C VAL A 125 5.59 -2.02 12.56
N THR A 126 5.96 -2.56 13.72
CA THR A 126 6.78 -3.76 13.85
C THR A 126 5.95 -5.03 14.04
N SER A 127 4.73 -4.91 14.56
CA SER A 127 3.80 -6.03 14.72
C SER A 127 2.36 -5.56 14.67
N VAL A 128 1.48 -6.39 14.14
CA VAL A 128 0.03 -6.27 14.27
C VAL A 128 -0.43 -7.27 15.32
N ASP A 129 -0.67 -6.80 16.53
CA ASP A 129 -0.93 -7.66 17.69
C ASP A 129 -2.39 -8.13 17.71
N SER A 130 -3.30 -7.26 17.31
CA SER A 130 -4.73 -7.56 17.17
C SER A 130 -5.37 -6.64 16.12
N ALA A 131 -6.68 -6.82 15.91
CA ALA A 131 -7.44 -5.93 15.02
C ALA A 131 -7.43 -4.46 15.48
N THR A 132 -7.20 -4.19 16.76
CA THR A 132 -7.25 -2.83 17.33
C THR A 132 -5.93 -2.36 17.92
N GLN A 133 -4.84 -3.15 17.74
CA GLN A 133 -3.55 -2.84 18.37
C GLN A 133 -2.36 -3.12 17.46
N LEU A 134 -1.48 -2.14 17.37
CA LEU A 134 -0.20 -2.21 16.68
C LEU A 134 0.95 -2.01 17.66
N THR A 135 2.08 -2.68 17.42
CA THR A 135 3.37 -2.37 18.05
C THR A 135 4.20 -1.51 17.10
N LEU A 136 4.77 -0.46 17.64
CA LEU A 136 5.58 0.52 16.92
C LEU A 136 7.07 0.38 17.28
N SER A 137 7.94 0.86 16.41
CA SER A 137 9.39 0.89 16.64
C SER A 137 9.81 1.91 17.72
N ALA A 138 8.95 2.88 18.03
CA ALA A 138 9.18 3.91 19.05
C ALA A 138 7.85 4.32 19.69
N ASN A 139 7.91 4.85 20.92
CA ASN A 139 6.75 5.35 21.62
C ASN A 139 6.49 6.81 21.21
N ILE A 140 5.59 6.97 20.23
CA ILE A 140 5.28 8.29 19.65
C ILE A 140 3.81 8.68 19.81
N ILE A 141 2.95 7.78 20.29
CA ILE A 141 1.50 8.00 20.38
C ILE A 141 1.06 7.83 21.83
N SER A 142 0.30 8.79 22.32
CA SER A 142 -0.41 8.73 23.60
C SER A 142 -1.92 8.59 23.39
N ASN A 143 -2.63 8.24 24.46
CA ASN A 143 -4.08 8.15 24.40
C ASN A 143 -4.71 9.52 24.07
N GLY A 144 -5.61 9.54 23.09
CA GLY A 144 -6.29 10.76 22.62
C GLY A 144 -5.51 11.56 21.57
N GLU A 145 -4.33 11.11 21.15
CA GLU A 145 -3.57 11.77 20.08
C GLU A 145 -4.03 11.32 18.69
N ALA A 146 -4.04 12.28 17.77
CA ALA A 146 -4.34 12.02 16.37
C ALA A 146 -3.13 11.44 15.66
N TYR A 147 -3.36 10.47 14.80
CA TYR A 147 -2.32 9.84 14.01
C TYR A 147 -2.75 9.56 12.58
N THR A 148 -1.76 9.40 11.70
CA THR A 148 -1.98 8.96 10.33
C THR A 148 -1.10 7.74 10.02
N ILE A 149 -1.62 6.81 9.24
CA ILE A 149 -0.87 5.67 8.71
C ILE A 149 -1.00 5.71 7.19
N ASN A 150 0.13 5.88 6.52
CA ASN A 150 0.22 5.78 5.07
C ASN A 150 0.85 4.43 4.71
N PRO A 151 0.07 3.48 4.20
CA PRO A 151 0.55 2.12 3.94
C PRO A 151 1.31 2.06 2.61
N TYR A 152 2.31 2.93 2.43
CA TYR A 152 3.18 2.91 1.27
C TYR A 152 3.87 1.56 1.12
N LYS A 153 3.86 1.07 -0.10
CA LYS A 153 4.63 -0.09 -0.52
C LYS A 153 5.30 0.23 -1.84
N LYS A 154 6.33 -0.55 -2.17
CA LYS A 154 7.04 -0.40 -3.42
C LYS A 154 6.37 -1.19 -4.52
N TYR A 155 6.12 -0.52 -5.63
CA TYR A 155 5.53 -1.11 -6.83
C TYR A 155 6.39 -0.79 -8.06
N LYS A 156 6.24 -1.59 -9.08
CA LYS A 156 6.69 -1.30 -10.43
C LYS A 156 5.53 -1.44 -11.40
N CYS A 157 5.60 -0.72 -12.51
CA CYS A 157 4.66 -0.85 -13.61
C CYS A 157 5.42 -1.09 -14.89
N SER A 158 5.37 -2.30 -15.41
CA SER A 158 6.04 -2.67 -16.67
C SER A 158 5.10 -2.67 -17.88
N THR A 159 3.79 -2.55 -17.64
CA THR A 159 2.78 -2.61 -18.70
C THR A 159 1.67 -1.61 -18.42
N TRP A 160 1.41 -0.73 -19.37
CA TRP A 160 0.28 0.18 -19.38
C TRP A 160 -0.26 0.36 -20.79
N ASN A 161 -1.52 0.73 -20.89
CA ASN A 161 -2.18 1.02 -22.18
C ASN A 161 -2.82 2.40 -22.10
N VAL A 162 -2.74 3.14 -23.21
CA VAL A 162 -3.35 4.47 -23.33
C VAL A 162 -4.24 4.49 -24.56
N THR A 163 -5.50 4.89 -24.40
CA THR A 163 -6.43 5.10 -25.50
C THR A 163 -6.99 6.52 -25.48
N THR A 164 -7.35 7.05 -26.63
CA THR A 164 -7.93 8.39 -26.78
C THR A 164 -9.36 8.25 -27.30
N PRO A 165 -10.36 8.10 -26.41
CA PRO A 165 -11.75 7.90 -26.84
C PRO A 165 -12.35 9.15 -27.48
N VAL A 166 -11.94 10.33 -27.02
CA VAL A 166 -12.40 11.64 -27.53
C VAL A 166 -11.23 12.60 -27.50
N LEU A 167 -11.21 13.55 -28.42
CA LEU A 167 -10.19 14.58 -28.46
C LEU A 167 -10.14 15.35 -27.13
N GLY A 168 -8.96 15.45 -26.53
CA GLY A 168 -8.76 16.12 -25.24
C GLY A 168 -8.86 15.22 -24.02
N TYR A 169 -9.26 13.94 -24.17
CA TYR A 169 -9.39 12.99 -23.08
C TYR A 169 -8.69 11.66 -23.40
N LYS A 170 -8.14 11.05 -22.37
CA LYS A 170 -7.45 9.76 -22.44
C LYS A 170 -8.00 8.78 -21.41
N ASN A 171 -7.98 7.49 -21.79
CA ASN A 171 -8.12 6.39 -20.84
C ASN A 171 -6.77 5.72 -20.70
N ILE A 172 -6.41 5.41 -19.45
CA ILE A 172 -5.18 4.72 -19.11
C ILE A 172 -5.56 3.48 -18.31
N SER A 173 -4.93 2.37 -18.60
CA SER A 173 -4.94 1.17 -17.76
C SER A 173 -3.51 0.76 -17.47
N ALA A 174 -3.21 0.40 -16.23
CA ALA A 174 -1.89 0.00 -15.79
C ALA A 174 -1.97 -1.08 -14.71
N THR A 175 -0.93 -1.91 -14.66
CA THR A 175 -0.80 -2.95 -13.66
C THR A 175 0.39 -2.64 -12.76
N PHE A 176 0.12 -2.44 -11.46
CA PHE A 176 1.14 -2.21 -10.45
C PHE A 176 1.46 -3.50 -9.72
N ILE A 177 2.69 -3.95 -9.81
CA ILE A 177 3.17 -5.19 -9.21
C ILE A 177 4.05 -4.84 -8.02
N ARG A 178 3.71 -5.37 -6.85
CA ARG A 178 4.50 -5.16 -5.64
C ARG A 178 5.90 -5.74 -5.80
N VAL A 179 6.90 -4.95 -5.43
CA VAL A 179 8.29 -5.38 -5.35
C VAL A 179 8.81 -5.30 -3.92
N PHE A 180 9.80 -6.13 -3.63
CA PHE A 180 10.44 -6.20 -2.33
C PHE A 180 11.93 -5.91 -2.57
N GLU A 181 12.31 -4.69 -2.26
CA GLU A 181 13.70 -4.24 -2.32
C GLU A 181 14.31 -4.26 -0.92
N PRO A 182 15.60 -4.57 -0.80
CA PRO A 182 16.30 -4.58 0.50
C PRO A 182 16.39 -3.19 1.13
#